data_ff6a8128ffd78bf9c249fa370e44f5f1
#
_entry.id   ff6a8128ffd78bf9c249fa370e44f5f1
#
_cell.length_a   1.000
_cell.length_b   1.000
_cell.length_c   1.000
_cell.angle_alpha   90.00
_cell.angle_beta   90.00
_cell.angle_gamma   90.00
#
_symmetry.space_group_name_H-M   'P 1'
#
loop_
_entity.id
_entity.type
_entity.pdbx_description
1 polymer ?
#
loop_
_entity_poly.entity_id
_entity_poly.type
_entity_poly.pdbx_seq_one_letter_code
_entity_poly.pdbx_strand_id
1 'polypeptide(L)'
;FRIGRGCLLDEPTSGLDPVSRDELLHIFRDIVREGKCSILFSTHITSDLERCADDIAYLQNGQLIACADKAAFLHLFEALRTPEDAAPLSLEEIMLRTERKNNWDATLV
;
A
#
# COMPACT_ATOMS: atom_id res chain seq x y z
N PHE A 1 9.79 6.97 13.37
CA PHE A 1 8.73 7.95 13.03
C PHE A 1 8.85 9.19 13.91
N ARG A 2 8.96 10.34 13.31
CA ARG A 2 9.09 11.62 14.04
C ARG A 2 7.78 12.38 13.97
N ILE A 3 7.04 12.39 15.06
CA ILE A 3 5.71 13.01 15.12
C ILE A 3 5.78 14.51 14.80
N GLY A 4 6.79 15.23 15.29
CA GLY A 4 6.92 16.66 15.09
C GLY A 4 7.18 17.10 13.65
N ARG A 5 7.57 16.17 12.76
CA ARG A 5 7.84 16.43 11.36
C ARG A 5 7.13 15.44 10.45
N GLY A 6 6.08 14.84 10.94
CA GLY A 6 5.29 13.89 10.19
C GLY A 6 3.99 14.51 9.67
N CYS A 7 3.57 14.07 8.49
CA CYS A 7 2.25 14.38 7.95
C CYS A 7 1.41 13.11 7.97
N LEU A 8 0.16 13.24 8.46
CA LEU A 8 -0.81 12.16 8.45
C LEU A 8 -1.92 12.55 7.47
N LEU A 9 -2.14 11.72 6.46
CA LEU A 9 -3.11 11.98 5.41
C LEU A 9 -4.03 10.78 5.23
N ASP A 10 -5.31 11.03 4.99
CA ASP A 10 -6.30 10.00 4.74
C ASP A 10 -6.79 10.13 3.31
N GLU A 11 -6.55 9.10 2.48
CA GLU A 11 -6.96 9.07 1.08
C GLU A 11 -6.60 10.35 0.32
N PRO A 12 -5.33 10.81 0.35
CA PRO A 12 -4.97 12.14 -0.16
C PRO A 12 -5.18 12.31 -1.66
N THR A 13 -5.19 11.23 -2.43
CA THR A 13 -5.37 11.28 -3.89
C THR A 13 -6.79 10.98 -4.33
N SER A 14 -7.69 10.69 -3.38
CA SER A 14 -9.08 10.35 -3.68
C SER A 14 -9.78 11.51 -4.40
N GLY A 15 -10.44 11.20 -5.50
CA GLY A 15 -11.16 12.21 -6.28
C GLY A 15 -10.31 13.00 -7.26
N LEU A 16 -9.01 12.80 -7.28
CA LEU A 16 -8.13 13.46 -8.24
C LEU A 16 -8.08 12.70 -9.56
N ASP A 17 -7.92 13.43 -10.66
CA ASP A 17 -7.66 12.83 -11.96
C ASP A 17 -6.25 12.21 -12.00
N PRO A 18 -5.93 11.36 -13.00
CA PRO A 18 -4.63 10.69 -13.05
C PRO A 18 -3.42 11.62 -13.07
N VAL A 19 -3.53 12.77 -13.74
CA VAL A 19 -2.42 13.74 -13.84
C VAL A 19 -2.17 14.40 -12.48
N SER A 20 -3.23 14.88 -11.85
CA SER A 20 -3.13 15.52 -10.54
C SER A 20 -2.62 14.56 -9.47
N ARG A 21 -3.06 13.31 -9.53
CA ARG A 21 -2.57 12.25 -8.65
C ARG A 21 -1.07 12.05 -8.78
N ASP A 22 -0.60 11.90 -10.02
CA ASP A 22 0.81 11.71 -10.29
C ASP A 22 1.65 12.89 -9.78
N GLU A 23 1.18 14.11 -10.00
CA GLU A 23 1.85 15.31 -9.52
C GLU A 23 1.94 15.34 -7.99
N LEU A 24 0.84 15.01 -7.30
CA LEU A 24 0.83 14.98 -5.84
C LEU A 24 1.80 13.94 -5.27
N LEU A 25 1.83 12.77 -5.87
CA LEU A 25 2.76 11.71 -5.44
C LEU A 25 4.22 12.11 -5.65
N HIS A 26 4.52 12.82 -6.73
CA HIS A 26 5.85 13.38 -6.94
C HIS A 26 6.22 14.40 -5.87
N ILE A 27 5.29 15.26 -5.48
CA ILE A 27 5.49 16.22 -4.40
C ILE A 27 5.81 15.50 -3.10
N PHE A 28 5.08 14.45 -2.78
CA PHE A 28 5.34 13.64 -1.58
C PHE A 28 6.76 13.06 -1.60
N ARG A 29 7.17 12.49 -2.73
CA ARG A 29 8.51 11.93 -2.88
C ARG A 29 9.59 12.99 -2.68
N ASP A 30 9.40 14.16 -3.25
CA ASP A 30 10.38 15.25 -3.14
C ASP A 30 10.51 15.73 -1.69
N ILE A 31 9.40 15.89 -0.99
CA ILE A 31 9.41 16.31 0.42
C ILE A 31 10.18 15.31 1.28
N VAL A 32 9.95 14.02 1.07
CA VAL A 32 10.62 12.97 1.84
C VAL A 32 12.10 12.89 1.49
N ARG A 33 12.46 13.01 0.21
CA ARG A 33 13.86 12.98 -0.24
C ARG A 33 14.67 14.14 0.31
N GLU A 34 14.05 15.29 0.46
CA GLU A 34 14.72 16.46 1.05
C GLU A 34 14.94 16.32 2.55
N GLY A 35 14.37 15.28 3.16
CA GLY A 35 14.54 15.03 4.59
C GLY A 35 13.74 15.97 5.49
N LYS A 36 12.81 16.74 4.92
CA LYS A 36 12.04 17.72 5.67
C LYS A 36 11.00 17.10 6.58
N CYS A 37 10.35 16.03 6.12
CA CYS A 37 9.37 15.32 6.94
C CYS A 37 9.13 13.90 6.42
N SER A 38 8.47 13.10 7.26
CA SER A 38 7.97 11.79 6.89
C SER A 38 6.49 11.92 6.58
N ILE A 39 5.98 11.10 5.68
CA ILE A 39 4.58 11.10 5.29
C ILE A 39 3.99 9.71 5.54
N LEU A 40 2.89 9.69 6.31
CA LEU A 40 2.08 8.50 6.49
C LEU A 40 0.71 8.78 5.90
N PHE A 41 0.30 8.00 4.92
CA PHE A 41 -1.04 8.16 4.34
C PHE A 41 -1.73 6.82 4.18
N SER A 42 -3.05 6.83 4.32
CA SER A 42 -3.89 5.66 4.07
C SER A 42 -4.53 5.77 2.71
N THR A 43 -4.64 4.65 2.00
CA THR A 43 -5.28 4.63 0.69
C THR A 43 -5.74 3.22 0.34
N HIS A 44 -6.80 3.12 -0.46
CA HIS A 44 -7.20 1.90 -1.14
C HIS A 44 -6.65 1.81 -2.56
N ILE A 45 -5.93 2.82 -2.99
CA ILE A 45 -5.38 2.90 -4.35
C ILE A 45 -3.99 2.31 -4.36
N THR A 46 -3.89 1.02 -4.66
CA THR A 46 -2.63 0.29 -4.59
C THR A 46 -1.56 0.82 -5.53
N SER A 47 -1.95 1.37 -6.69
CA SER A 47 -0.98 1.96 -7.61
C SER A 47 -0.23 3.15 -7.01
N ASP A 48 -0.86 3.91 -6.12
CA ASP A 48 -0.20 5.01 -5.43
C ASP A 48 0.91 4.47 -4.52
N LEU A 49 0.64 3.39 -3.81
CA LEU A 49 1.63 2.74 -2.95
C LEU A 49 2.80 2.18 -3.75
N GLU A 50 2.52 1.57 -4.89
CA GLU A 50 3.58 1.04 -5.76
C GLU A 50 4.48 2.14 -6.30
N ARG A 51 3.94 3.33 -6.51
CA ARG A 51 4.70 4.46 -7.03
C ARG A 51 5.55 5.16 -5.99
N CYS A 52 5.05 5.34 -4.77
CA CYS A 52 5.71 6.24 -3.84
C CYS A 52 5.97 5.69 -2.44
N ALA A 53 5.41 4.55 -2.06
CA ALA A 53 5.61 4.03 -0.71
C ALA A 53 6.98 3.39 -0.54
N ASP A 54 7.65 3.68 0.56
CA ASP A 54 8.86 2.98 0.98
C ASP A 54 8.49 1.79 1.87
N ASP A 55 7.58 2.01 2.81
CA ASP A 55 7.06 1.00 3.73
C ASP A 55 5.56 0.88 3.58
N ILE A 56 5.04 -0.33 3.75
CA ILE A 56 3.62 -0.61 3.60
C ILE A 56 3.11 -1.33 4.84
N ALA A 57 1.97 -0.85 5.35
CA ALA A 57 1.23 -1.52 6.41
C ALA A 57 -0.14 -1.90 5.89
N TYR A 58 -0.52 -3.16 6.05
CA TYR A 58 -1.82 -3.67 5.61
C TYR A 58 -2.72 -3.85 6.82
N LEU A 59 -3.82 -3.12 6.85
CA LEU A 59 -4.85 -3.22 7.88
C LEU A 59 -6.09 -3.86 7.29
N GLN A 60 -6.68 -4.79 8.02
CA GLN A 60 -7.92 -5.44 7.63
C GLN A 60 -8.77 -5.69 8.87
N ASN A 61 -10.01 -5.22 8.84
CA ASN A 61 -10.95 -5.37 9.97
C ASN A 61 -10.37 -4.90 11.30
N GLY A 62 -9.64 -3.78 11.27
CA GLY A 62 -9.04 -3.21 12.46
C GLY A 62 -7.78 -3.91 12.95
N GLN A 63 -7.28 -4.89 12.21
CA GLN A 63 -6.08 -5.63 12.57
C GLN A 63 -4.94 -5.36 11.61
N LEU A 64 -3.73 -5.24 12.16
CA LEU A 64 -2.52 -5.11 11.35
C LEU A 64 -2.11 -6.50 10.85
N ILE A 65 -2.27 -6.73 9.55
CA ILE A 65 -1.95 -8.02 8.92
C ILE A 65 -0.46 -8.13 8.62
N ALA A 66 0.14 -7.07 8.09
CA ALA A 66 1.56 -7.04 7.74
C ALA A 66 2.08 -5.62 7.74
N CYS A 67 3.36 -5.47 8.05
CA CYS A 67 4.04 -4.17 8.00
C CYS A 67 5.51 -4.41 7.68
N ALA A 68 5.99 -3.87 6.56
CA ALA A 68 7.36 -4.06 6.11
C ALA A 68 7.69 -3.04 5.02
N ASP A 69 8.98 -2.93 4.65
CA ASP A 69 9.33 -2.20 3.45
C ASP A 69 8.68 -2.86 2.23
N LYS A 70 8.58 -2.12 1.13
CA LYS A 70 7.81 -2.58 -0.04
C LYS A 70 8.31 -3.93 -0.57
N ALA A 71 9.61 -4.12 -0.69
CA ALA A 71 10.16 -5.37 -1.21
C ALA A 71 9.88 -6.54 -0.27
N ALA A 72 10.09 -6.34 1.04
CA ALA A 72 9.80 -7.37 2.05
C ALA A 72 8.31 -7.67 2.13
N PHE A 73 7.45 -6.64 2.00
CA PHE A 73 6.01 -6.80 2.00
C PHE A 73 5.56 -7.71 0.85
N LEU A 74 6.05 -7.44 -0.36
CA LEU A 74 5.71 -8.27 -1.52
C LEU A 74 6.18 -9.71 -1.33
N HIS A 75 7.34 -9.89 -0.72
CA HIS A 75 7.88 -11.22 -0.44
C HIS A 75 7.04 -12.01 0.56
N LEU A 76 6.46 -11.34 1.56
CA LEU A 76 5.58 -11.98 2.54
C LEU A 76 4.38 -12.67 1.90
N PHE A 77 3.90 -12.16 0.77
CA PHE A 77 2.72 -12.68 0.09
C PHE A 77 3.06 -13.55 -1.13
N GLU A 78 4.33 -13.95 -1.26
CA GLU A 78 4.76 -14.83 -2.35
C GLU A 78 4.00 -16.16 -2.34
N ALA A 79 3.57 -16.63 -1.18
CA ALA A 79 2.81 -17.86 -1.04
C ALA A 79 1.43 -17.82 -1.74
N LEU A 80 0.92 -16.63 -2.05
CA LEU A 80 -0.34 -16.48 -2.81
C LEU A 80 -0.16 -16.66 -4.31
N ARG A 81 1.08 -16.70 -4.78
CA ARG A 81 1.39 -16.91 -6.18
C ARG A 81 1.05 -18.32 -6.61
N THR A 82 0.56 -18.45 -7.84
CA THR A 82 0.27 -19.75 -8.45
C THR A 82 1.21 -20.00 -9.62
N PRO A 83 1.31 -21.25 -10.13
CA PRO A 83 2.15 -21.55 -11.29
C PRO A 83 1.77 -20.76 -12.56
N GLU A 84 0.54 -20.27 -12.64
CA GLU A 84 0.09 -19.46 -13.78
C GLU A 84 0.61 -18.04 -13.74
N ASP A 85 1.11 -17.58 -12.60
CA ASP A 85 1.62 -16.22 -12.46
C ASP A 85 3.02 -16.11 -13.05
N ALA A 86 3.14 -15.37 -14.15
CA ALA A 86 4.42 -15.21 -14.85
C ALA A 86 5.37 -14.25 -14.14
N ALA A 87 4.86 -13.41 -13.22
CA ALA A 87 5.61 -12.38 -12.52
C ALA A 87 5.19 -12.31 -11.06
N PRO A 88 5.96 -11.66 -10.20
CA PRO A 88 5.55 -11.41 -8.81
C PRO A 88 4.21 -10.68 -8.76
N LEU A 89 3.43 -10.95 -7.71
CA LEU A 89 2.12 -10.33 -7.55
C LEU A 89 2.24 -8.83 -7.29
N SER A 90 1.35 -8.05 -7.88
CA SER A 90 1.20 -6.63 -7.55
C SER A 90 0.49 -6.47 -6.20
N LEU A 91 0.55 -5.28 -5.61
CA LEU A 91 -0.18 -5.00 -4.37
C LEU A 91 -1.68 -5.18 -4.54
N GLU A 92 -2.23 -4.78 -5.69
CA GLU A 92 -3.64 -4.96 -5.98
C GLU A 92 -4.03 -6.44 -5.96
N GLU A 93 -3.25 -7.28 -6.62
CA GLU A 93 -3.53 -8.72 -6.68
C GLU A 93 -3.39 -9.37 -5.31
N ILE A 94 -2.41 -8.96 -4.52
CA ILE A 94 -2.25 -9.45 -3.14
C ILE A 94 -3.49 -9.11 -2.33
N MET A 95 -3.97 -7.88 -2.40
CA MET A 95 -5.15 -7.43 -1.67
C MET A 95 -6.39 -8.22 -2.09
N LEU A 96 -6.60 -8.39 -3.39
CA LEU A 96 -7.73 -9.15 -3.91
C LEU A 96 -7.71 -10.60 -3.43
N ARG A 97 -6.58 -11.27 -3.50
CA ARG A 97 -6.46 -12.66 -3.09
C ARG A 97 -6.64 -12.85 -1.59
N THR A 98 -6.09 -11.94 -0.80
CA THR A 98 -6.20 -11.98 0.66
C THR A 98 -7.66 -11.79 1.08
N GLU A 99 -8.36 -10.84 0.49
CA GLU A 99 -9.76 -10.57 0.83
C GLU A 99 -10.69 -11.69 0.35
N ARG A 100 -10.45 -12.25 -0.82
CA ARG A 100 -11.21 -13.41 -1.30
C ARG A 100 -11.08 -14.61 -0.38
N LYS A 101 -9.87 -14.88 0.08
CA LYS A 101 -9.61 -15.98 1.00
C LYS A 101 -10.40 -15.78 2.30
N ASN A 102 -10.39 -14.60 2.86
CA ASN A 102 -11.12 -14.28 4.07
C ASN A 102 -12.63 -14.40 3.88
N ASN A 103 -13.15 -13.96 2.74
CA ASN A 103 -14.56 -14.08 2.41
C ASN A 103 -14.98 -15.56 2.25
N TRP A 104 -14.13 -16.37 1.63
CA TRP A 104 -14.35 -17.81 1.50
C TRP A 104 -14.43 -18.47 2.87
N ASP A 105 -13.48 -18.17 3.75
CA ASP A 105 -13.44 -18.73 5.08
C ASP A 105 -14.72 -18.35 5.86
N ALA A 106 -15.17 -17.11 5.73
CA ALA A 106 -16.41 -16.65 6.34
C ALA A 106 -17.65 -17.36 5.78
N THR A 107 -17.63 -17.69 4.49
CA THR A 107 -18.72 -18.39 3.83
C THR A 107 -18.82 -19.85 4.24
N LEU A 108 -17.70 -20.49 4.50
CA LEU A 108 -17.63 -21.90 4.87
C LEU A 108 -18.01 -22.15 6.33
N VAL A 109 -18.03 -21.15 7.13
CA VAL A 109 -18.45 -21.24 8.52
C VAL A 109 -19.98 -21.23 8.63
#